data_c91ffb8ba692623ee8caaf0fd58bba56
#
_entry.id   c91ffb8ba692623ee8caaf0fd58bba56
#
_cell.length_a   1.000
_cell.length_b   1.000
_cell.length_c   1.000
_cell.angle_alpha   90.00
_cell.angle_beta   90.00
_cell.angle_gamma   90.00
#
_symmetry.space_group_name_H-M   'P 1'
#
loop_
_entity.id
_entity.type
_entity.pdbx_description
1 polymer ?
#
loop_
_entity_poly.entity_id
_entity_poly.type
_entity_poly.pdbx_seq_one_letter_code
_entity_poly.pdbx_strand_id
1 'polypeptide(L)'
;MCGLLGMLAATGDVDKYVDALERSLPCMRHRGPDAAGTWHDGDAAFGFNRLSIIDLEHSHQPLRWGPEDQPDRYAMTFNGEIYNYVELREELKGLGYTFHTEGDGEPIVVGYHLSLIHIS
;
A
#
# COMPACT_ATOMS: atom_id res chain seq x y z
N MET A 1 -12.62 -10.47 -2.22
CA MET A 1 -11.68 -9.57 -2.90
C MET A 1 -11.74 -8.21 -2.28
N CYS A 2 -10.60 -7.58 -2.08
CA CYS A 2 -10.50 -6.25 -1.50
C CYS A 2 -11.10 -5.16 -2.41
N GLY A 3 -11.40 -4.00 -1.83
CA GLY A 3 -11.80 -2.82 -2.56
C GLY A 3 -10.78 -1.70 -2.35
N LEU A 4 -10.49 -0.96 -3.39
CA LEU A 4 -9.59 0.19 -3.30
C LEU A 4 -10.18 1.41 -4.01
N LEU A 5 -9.89 2.59 -3.46
CA LEU A 5 -10.22 3.88 -4.03
C LEU A 5 -8.94 4.71 -4.16
N GLY A 6 -8.86 5.50 -5.20
CA GLY A 6 -7.76 6.44 -5.38
C GLY A 6 -8.26 7.77 -5.91
N MET A 7 -7.59 8.83 -5.50
CA MET A 7 -7.87 10.18 -5.95
C MET A 7 -6.56 10.93 -6.16
N LEU A 8 -6.46 11.63 -7.28
CA LEU A 8 -5.33 12.53 -7.58
C LEU A 8 -5.88 13.94 -7.77
N ALA A 9 -5.22 14.92 -7.18
CA ALA A 9 -5.55 16.33 -7.36
C ALA A 9 -4.42 17.03 -8.10
N ALA A 10 -4.69 17.45 -9.32
CA ALA A 10 -3.71 18.13 -10.16
C ALA A 10 -3.23 19.49 -9.58
N THR A 11 -4.00 20.04 -8.63
CA THR A 11 -3.72 21.31 -7.98
C THR A 11 -3.03 21.17 -6.62
N GLY A 12 -2.69 19.94 -6.19
CA GLY A 12 -2.10 19.71 -4.88
C GLY A 12 -3.06 19.91 -3.71
N ASP A 13 -4.35 19.67 -3.90
CA ASP A 13 -5.41 20.05 -2.97
C ASP A 13 -6.38 18.89 -2.69
N VAL A 14 -5.83 17.68 -2.58
CA VAL A 14 -6.61 16.46 -2.34
C VAL A 14 -7.31 16.48 -0.98
N ASP A 15 -6.79 17.22 0.00
CA ASP A 15 -7.30 17.24 1.38
C ASP A 15 -8.77 17.65 1.45
N LYS A 16 -9.24 18.48 0.52
CA LYS A 16 -10.66 18.86 0.42
C LYS A 16 -11.59 17.67 0.20
N TYR A 17 -11.08 16.60 -0.38
CA TYR A 17 -11.87 15.46 -0.82
C TYR A 17 -11.68 14.21 0.05
N VAL A 18 -10.82 14.28 1.07
CA VAL A 18 -10.53 13.13 1.95
C VAL A 18 -11.79 12.66 2.67
N ASP A 19 -12.62 13.59 3.17
CA ASP A 19 -13.89 13.24 3.82
C ASP A 19 -14.82 12.50 2.87
N ALA A 20 -14.87 12.91 1.60
CA ALA A 20 -15.69 12.24 0.59
C ALA A 20 -15.17 10.84 0.29
N LEU A 21 -13.86 10.66 0.23
CA LEU A 21 -13.22 9.36 0.06
C LEU A 21 -13.55 8.44 1.25
N GLU A 22 -13.41 8.92 2.47
CA GLU A 22 -13.71 8.14 3.67
C GLU A 22 -15.18 7.73 3.73
N ARG A 23 -16.11 8.62 3.35
CA ARG A 23 -17.54 8.31 3.29
C ARG A 23 -17.89 7.32 2.19
N SER A 24 -17.05 7.20 1.18
CA SER A 24 -17.26 6.26 0.06
C SER A 24 -16.79 4.84 0.39
N LEU A 25 -15.87 4.67 1.34
CA LEU A 25 -15.35 3.35 1.72
C LEU A 25 -16.44 2.35 2.13
N PRO A 26 -17.45 2.73 2.94
CA PRO A 26 -18.51 1.79 3.31
C PRO A 26 -19.31 1.23 2.13
N CYS A 27 -19.36 1.95 1.01
CA CYS A 27 -20.04 1.48 -0.21
C CYS A 27 -19.37 0.23 -0.79
N MET A 28 -18.09 0.01 -0.49
CA MET A 28 -17.31 -1.16 -0.94
C MET A 28 -17.06 -2.17 0.18
N ARG A 29 -17.73 -2.04 1.32
CA ARG A 29 -17.48 -2.91 2.48
C ARG A 29 -17.71 -4.40 2.17
N HIS A 30 -18.63 -4.71 1.27
CA HIS A 30 -18.88 -6.08 0.81
C HIS A 30 -17.67 -6.71 0.12
N ARG A 31 -16.74 -5.91 -0.40
CA ARG A 31 -15.50 -6.38 -1.03
C ARG A 31 -14.43 -6.72 0.00
N GLY A 32 -14.38 -5.98 1.10
CA GLY A 32 -13.37 -6.17 2.13
C GLY A 32 -13.89 -5.74 3.49
N PRO A 33 -14.61 -6.64 4.20
CA PRO A 33 -15.24 -6.30 5.48
C PRO A 33 -14.31 -6.34 6.69
N ASP A 34 -13.09 -6.85 6.54
CA ASP A 34 -12.21 -7.15 7.67
C ASP A 34 -11.48 -5.94 8.22
N ALA A 35 -11.13 -5.00 7.37
CA ALA A 35 -10.47 -3.75 7.77
C ALA A 35 -10.66 -2.67 6.72
N ALA A 36 -10.51 -1.42 7.13
CA ALA A 36 -10.50 -0.27 6.25
C ALA A 36 -9.31 0.62 6.62
N GLY A 37 -8.73 1.28 5.64
CA GLY A 37 -7.63 2.21 5.85
C GLY A 37 -7.63 3.32 4.82
N THR A 38 -7.05 4.45 5.20
CA THR A 38 -6.87 5.60 4.33
C THR A 38 -5.47 6.15 4.46
N TRP A 39 -5.00 6.77 3.39
CA TRP A 39 -3.75 7.53 3.36
C TRP A 39 -3.92 8.71 2.41
N HIS A 40 -3.31 9.83 2.71
CA HIS A 40 -3.28 10.97 1.80
C HIS A 40 -2.03 11.84 2.00
N ASP A 41 -1.66 12.52 0.94
CA ASP A 41 -0.77 13.69 0.96
C ASP A 41 -1.47 14.85 0.24
N GLY A 42 -0.76 15.91 -0.15
CA GLY A 42 -1.37 17.04 -0.85
C GLY A 42 -1.85 16.72 -2.27
N ASP A 43 -1.31 15.68 -2.90
CA ASP A 43 -1.53 15.35 -4.31
C ASP A 43 -2.42 14.12 -4.50
N ALA A 44 -2.37 13.16 -3.58
CA ALA A 44 -3.05 11.88 -3.72
C ALA A 44 -3.72 11.43 -2.42
N ALA A 45 -4.80 10.69 -2.54
CA ALA A 45 -5.45 10.02 -1.42
C ALA A 45 -5.85 8.60 -1.85
N PHE A 46 -5.62 7.64 -0.95
CA PHE A 46 -5.99 6.24 -1.15
C PHE A 46 -6.91 5.76 -0.03
N GLY A 47 -7.87 4.93 -0.40
CA GLY A 47 -8.72 4.21 0.54
C GLY A 47 -8.74 2.74 0.20
N PHE A 48 -8.85 1.90 1.23
CA PHE A 48 -8.77 0.45 1.07
C PHE A 48 -9.73 -0.26 2.04
N ASN A 49 -10.52 -1.16 1.50
CA ASN A 49 -11.31 -2.13 2.26
C ASN A 49 -10.70 -3.51 2.07
N ARG A 50 -10.32 -4.14 3.17
CA ARG A 50 -9.53 -5.35 3.17
C ARG A 50 -10.36 -6.60 3.41
N LEU A 51 -10.13 -7.62 2.58
CA LEU A 51 -10.44 -9.01 2.88
C LEU A 51 -9.12 -9.68 3.23
N SER A 52 -8.94 -10.04 4.50
CA SER A 52 -7.67 -10.49 5.03
C SER A 52 -7.47 -11.98 4.80
N ILE A 53 -6.44 -12.34 4.04
CA ILE A 53 -6.07 -13.72 3.77
C ILE A 53 -4.69 -14.04 4.36
N ILE A 54 -3.74 -13.10 4.24
CA ILE A 54 -2.36 -13.23 4.71
C ILE A 54 -2.07 -12.09 5.67
N ASP A 55 -1.41 -12.37 6.79
CA ASP A 55 -0.94 -11.40 7.79
C ASP A 55 -2.02 -10.39 8.20
N LEU A 56 -3.02 -10.88 8.93
CA LEU A 56 -4.19 -10.11 9.40
C LEU A 56 -3.81 -8.89 10.23
N GLU A 57 -2.71 -8.97 10.99
CA GLU A 57 -2.36 -7.95 11.96
C GLU A 57 -1.42 -6.87 11.41
N HIS A 58 -0.52 -7.22 10.46
CA HIS A 58 0.58 -6.36 10.06
C HIS A 58 0.51 -5.84 8.61
N SER A 59 -0.31 -6.46 7.77
CA SER A 59 -0.43 -6.06 6.35
C SER A 59 -1.57 -5.08 6.11
N HIS A 60 -1.61 -4.01 6.88
CA HIS A 60 -2.59 -2.94 6.68
C HIS A 60 -2.32 -2.16 5.38
N GLN A 61 -3.42 -1.73 4.74
CA GLN A 61 -3.33 -0.88 3.57
C GLN A 61 -4.14 0.41 3.76
N PRO A 62 -3.75 1.50 3.11
CA PRO A 62 -2.58 1.64 2.22
C PRO A 62 -1.26 1.32 2.92
N LEU A 63 -0.42 0.54 2.23
CA LEU A 63 0.89 0.16 2.74
C LEU A 63 1.87 1.31 2.59
N ARG A 64 2.61 1.63 3.64
CA ARG A 64 3.69 2.61 3.58
C ARG A 64 5.03 1.93 3.78
N TRP A 65 5.98 2.31 2.96
CA TRP A 65 7.34 1.80 3.04
C TRP A 65 8.32 2.82 2.48
N GLY A 66 9.53 2.80 3.00
CA GLY A 66 10.65 3.55 2.47
C GLY A 66 11.95 3.07 3.08
N PRO A 67 13.09 3.50 2.51
CA PRO A 67 14.39 3.22 3.10
C PRO A 67 14.53 3.91 4.47
N GLU A 68 15.55 3.54 5.22
CA GLU A 68 15.75 3.98 6.61
C GLU A 68 15.76 5.51 6.76
N ASP A 69 16.29 6.22 5.78
CA ASP A 69 16.33 7.69 5.77
C ASP A 69 15.02 8.35 5.36
N GLN A 70 14.12 7.61 4.70
CA GLN A 70 12.81 8.09 4.25
C GLN A 70 11.75 6.99 4.43
N PRO A 71 11.36 6.64 5.66
CA PRO A 71 10.52 5.46 5.93
C PRO A 71 9.11 5.51 5.33
N ASP A 72 8.61 6.71 5.02
CA ASP A 72 7.27 6.91 4.44
C ASP A 72 7.32 7.36 2.97
N ARG A 73 8.39 7.03 2.25
CA ARG A 73 8.59 7.48 0.88
C ARG A 73 7.50 7.01 -0.08
N TYR A 74 6.98 5.83 0.10
CA TYR A 74 5.98 5.23 -0.77
C TYR A 74 4.71 4.89 -0.02
N ALA A 75 3.58 5.07 -0.68
CA ALA A 75 2.29 4.56 -0.24
C ALA A 75 1.68 3.74 -1.39
N MET A 76 1.14 2.57 -1.07
CA MET A 76 0.60 1.64 -2.07
C MET A 76 -0.71 1.03 -1.60
N THR A 77 -1.67 0.95 -2.51
CA THR A 77 -2.81 0.04 -2.38
C THR A 77 -2.64 -1.10 -3.39
N PHE A 78 -2.94 -2.30 -2.97
CA PHE A 78 -2.74 -3.49 -3.79
C PHE A 78 -3.89 -4.48 -3.59
N ASN A 79 -4.50 -4.89 -4.67
CA ASN A 79 -5.52 -5.93 -4.68
C ASN A 79 -5.09 -7.03 -5.66
N GLY A 80 -4.47 -8.07 -5.15
CA GLY A 80 -3.93 -9.16 -5.95
C GLY A 80 -3.12 -10.12 -5.10
N GLU A 81 -2.37 -11.00 -5.76
CA GLU A 81 -1.51 -11.98 -5.12
C GLU A 81 -0.18 -12.08 -5.85
N ILE A 82 0.90 -12.19 -5.09
CA ILE A 82 2.24 -12.47 -5.61
C ILE A 82 2.63 -13.87 -5.14
N TYR A 83 2.55 -14.84 -6.03
CA TYR A 83 2.72 -16.25 -5.67
C TYR A 83 4.12 -16.60 -5.19
N ASN A 84 5.14 -15.92 -5.72
CA ASN A 84 6.54 -16.13 -5.33
C ASN A 84 7.04 -15.07 -4.34
N TYR A 85 6.16 -14.53 -3.51
CA TYR A 85 6.52 -13.44 -2.60
C TYR A 85 7.55 -13.86 -1.55
N VAL A 86 7.54 -15.11 -1.12
CA VAL A 86 8.49 -15.62 -0.12
C VAL A 86 9.91 -15.57 -0.67
N GLU A 87 10.11 -16.06 -1.89
CA GLU A 87 11.40 -16.06 -2.57
C GLU A 87 11.87 -14.63 -2.85
N LEU A 88 10.97 -13.76 -3.29
CA LEU A 88 11.29 -12.34 -3.52
C LEU A 88 11.72 -11.64 -2.23
N ARG A 89 11.03 -11.90 -1.12
CA ARG A 89 11.41 -11.33 0.18
C ARG A 89 12.82 -11.74 0.57
N GLU A 90 13.14 -13.01 0.45
CA GLU A 90 14.46 -13.52 0.81
C GLU A 90 15.55 -12.91 -0.07
N GLU A 91 15.30 -12.79 -1.37
CA GLU A 91 16.22 -12.14 -2.31
C GLU A 91 16.44 -10.66 -1.95
N LEU A 92 15.38 -9.91 -1.68
CA LEU A 92 15.46 -8.50 -1.31
C LEU A 92 16.12 -8.29 0.06
N LYS A 93 15.86 -9.16 1.02
CA LYS A 93 16.56 -9.17 2.31
C LYS A 93 18.06 -9.39 2.12
N GLY A 94 18.44 -10.30 1.21
CA GLY A 94 19.84 -10.56 0.86
C GLY A 94 20.53 -9.34 0.27
N LEU A 95 19.77 -8.44 -0.36
CA LEU A 95 20.26 -7.16 -0.88
C LEU A 95 20.29 -6.04 0.17
N GLY A 96 19.87 -6.31 1.41
CA GLY A 96 19.95 -5.37 2.51
C GLY A 96 18.66 -4.62 2.83
N TYR A 97 17.54 -4.98 2.21
CA TYR A 97 16.25 -4.32 2.47
C TYR A 97 15.53 -4.91 3.68
N THR A 98 14.81 -4.06 4.40
CA THR A 98 14.07 -4.41 5.60
C THR A 98 12.58 -4.50 5.30
N PHE A 99 11.91 -5.50 5.86
CA PHE A 99 10.47 -5.71 5.73
C PHE A 99 9.79 -5.54 7.09
N HIS A 100 8.60 -4.95 7.10
CA HIS A 100 7.81 -4.69 8.28
C HIS A 100 6.57 -5.58 8.38
N THR A 101 6.19 -6.26 7.29
CA THR A 101 5.02 -7.14 7.22
C THR A 101 5.42 -8.53 6.74
N GLU A 102 4.52 -9.49 6.88
CA GLU A 102 4.68 -10.84 6.33
C GLU A 102 3.88 -11.05 5.03
N GLY A 103 3.16 -10.03 4.57
CA GLY A 103 2.31 -10.10 3.38
C GLY A 103 3.08 -10.10 2.06
N ASP A 104 2.34 -10.31 0.99
CA ASP A 104 2.89 -10.40 -0.37
C ASP A 104 3.00 -9.04 -1.08
N GLY A 105 2.39 -7.99 -0.54
CA GLY A 105 2.40 -6.67 -1.15
C GLY A 105 3.69 -5.89 -0.95
N GLU A 106 4.33 -6.02 0.20
CA GLU A 106 5.53 -5.26 0.54
C GLU A 106 6.70 -5.50 -0.43
N PRO A 107 6.97 -6.73 -0.91
CA PRO A 107 7.98 -6.97 -1.94
C PRO A 107 7.79 -6.15 -3.23
N ILE A 108 6.56 -5.78 -3.56
CA ILE A 108 6.28 -4.92 -4.73
C ILE A 108 6.92 -3.55 -4.54
N VAL A 109 6.68 -2.92 -3.39
CA VAL A 109 7.21 -1.57 -3.09
C VAL A 109 8.73 -1.60 -3.00
N VAL A 110 9.27 -2.59 -2.30
CA VAL A 110 10.73 -2.74 -2.15
C VAL A 110 11.40 -2.98 -3.50
N GLY A 111 10.82 -3.86 -4.32
CA GLY A 111 11.31 -4.14 -5.68
C GLY A 111 11.22 -2.91 -6.57
N TYR A 112 10.15 -2.13 -6.46
CA TYR A 112 10.02 -0.87 -7.19
C TYR A 112 11.11 0.13 -6.80
N HIS A 113 11.38 0.28 -5.51
CA HIS A 113 12.45 1.15 -5.03
C HIS A 113 13.81 0.72 -5.60
N LEU A 114 14.11 -0.56 -5.55
CA LEU A 114 15.33 -1.12 -6.13
C LEU A 114 15.44 -0.80 -7.63
N SER A 115 14.34 -0.92 -8.37
CA SER A 115 14.29 -0.62 -9.81
C SER A 115 14.62 0.84 -10.08
N LEU A 116 14.10 1.78 -9.28
CA LEU A 116 14.36 3.21 -9.43
C LEU A 116 15.84 3.53 -9.22
N ILE A 117 16.49 2.90 -8.26
CA ILE A 117 17.91 3.09 -7.99
C ILE A 117 18.75 2.62 -9.20
N HIS A 118 18.37 1.52 -9.84
CA HIS A 118 19.10 0.99 -11.00
C HIS A 118 18.85 1.76 -12.30
N ILE A 119 17.73 2.47 -12.42
CA ILE A 119 17.41 3.30 -13.58
C ILE A 119 18.13 4.64 -13.52
N SER A 120 18.33 5.15 -12.34
CA SER A 120 19.04 6.42 -12.13
C SER A 120 20.54 6.19 -12.03
#